data_7bb496cb36be644733de177fb871f41c
#
_entry.id   7bb496cb36be644733de177fb871f41c
#
_cell.length_a   1.000
_cell.length_b   1.000
_cell.length_c   1.000
_cell.angle_alpha   90.00
_cell.angle_beta   90.00
_cell.angle_gamma   90.00
#
_symmetry.space_group_name_H-M   'P 1'
#
loop_
_entity.id
_entity.type
_entity.pdbx_description
1 polymer ?
#
loop_
_entity_poly.entity_id
_entity_poly.type
_entity_poly.pdbx_seq_one_letter_code
_entity_poly.pdbx_strand_id
1 'polypeptide(L)'
;MNKLSRREFLRSITATTLVSVVGRSSVLQYFNSSRPFELLVVGDSLIWGQGLEEKDKFYSLVAEWLRRDAFGKPCDVNMKVKAHSGATIFFDPKEAAKYRAAGRDENHFYKGEVNVSTPSISKQVETAAAEYSLQGRTRGADLVLLTAGVTDISVEGVLNPYEDPQKLKPLIEEVCGKRVGKLLEQTGQSNPDAQIGVIGYYPMLSKRSSRKAVFNAWLEVLDVPNWKQGFANNPIMRPILFGRLFNRAVERSRIWSAESDRQLKKSIAEHNSKVGREQAIFIPSPLTEENTAEAPNTLLFRMRKNGTVEDPQYLARKSDCKEAFVDLERTTGIKYHLKRCTVAAVGHPNPAGARSYFEAIKTAIRPILTPPS
;
A
#
# COMPACT_ATOMS: atom_id res chain seq x y z
N MET A 1 -45.99 57.52 1.85
CA MET A 1 -44.81 56.65 2.23
C MET A 1 -44.48 56.94 3.69
N ASN A 2 -45.04 56.13 4.61
CA ASN A 2 -44.81 56.27 6.05
C ASN A 2 -43.40 55.73 6.39
N LYS A 3 -42.50 56.58 6.91
CA LYS A 3 -41.22 56.21 7.43
C LYS A 3 -41.40 55.52 8.77
N LEU A 4 -41.13 54.22 8.86
CA LEU A 4 -41.07 53.49 10.10
C LEU A 4 -40.07 54.15 11.04
N SER A 5 -40.44 54.32 12.31
CA SER A 5 -39.58 54.91 13.31
C SER A 5 -38.42 53.93 13.69
N ARG A 6 -37.27 54.49 14.10
CA ARG A 6 -36.11 53.72 14.53
C ARG A 6 -36.40 52.68 15.63
N ARG A 7 -37.47 52.93 16.42
CA ARG A 7 -37.92 52.00 17.46
C ARG A 7 -38.68 50.79 16.91
N GLU A 8 -39.49 50.97 15.84
CA GLU A 8 -40.21 49.88 15.18
C GLU A 8 -39.27 49.00 14.37
N PHE A 9 -38.24 49.58 13.75
CA PHE A 9 -37.17 48.84 13.07
C PHE A 9 -36.38 47.94 14.05
N LEU A 10 -36.02 48.47 15.24
CA LEU A 10 -35.29 47.69 16.26
C LEU A 10 -36.16 46.59 16.90
N ARG A 11 -37.50 46.79 17.01
CA ARG A 11 -38.43 45.75 17.48
C ARG A 11 -38.62 44.62 16.46
N SER A 12 -38.60 44.93 15.17
CA SER A 12 -38.67 43.93 14.09
C SER A 12 -37.41 43.10 14.00
N ILE A 13 -36.24 43.69 14.22
CA ILE A 13 -34.94 42.97 14.23
C ILE A 13 -34.84 42.03 15.43
N THR A 14 -35.32 42.45 16.63
CA THR A 14 -35.27 41.61 17.83
C THR A 14 -36.21 40.41 17.73
N ALA A 15 -37.41 40.55 17.16
CA ALA A 15 -38.32 39.43 16.98
C ALA A 15 -37.85 38.41 15.94
N THR A 16 -37.25 38.88 14.83
CA THR A 16 -36.72 37.98 13.78
C THR A 16 -35.44 37.28 14.21
N THR A 17 -34.60 37.95 15.03
CA THR A 17 -33.34 37.33 15.52
C THR A 17 -33.61 36.30 16.61
N LEU A 18 -34.63 36.46 17.45
CA LEU A 18 -35.00 35.49 18.48
C LEU A 18 -35.60 34.20 17.89
N VAL A 19 -36.41 34.30 16.84
CA VAL A 19 -36.96 33.10 16.17
C VAL A 19 -35.89 32.35 15.38
N SER A 20 -34.90 33.04 14.78
CA SER A 20 -33.79 32.40 14.09
C SER A 20 -32.75 31.76 15.06
N VAL A 21 -32.60 32.27 16.28
CA VAL A 21 -31.71 31.68 17.30
C VAL A 21 -32.33 30.44 17.94
N VAL A 22 -33.64 30.44 18.25
CA VAL A 22 -34.32 29.24 18.77
C VAL A 22 -34.46 28.16 17.72
N GLY A 23 -34.74 28.51 16.45
CA GLY A 23 -34.76 27.53 15.35
C GLY A 23 -33.40 26.97 15.01
N ARG A 24 -32.29 27.73 15.17
CA ARG A 24 -30.94 27.22 14.99
C ARG A 24 -30.46 26.36 16.15
N SER A 25 -30.87 26.60 17.37
CA SER A 25 -30.49 25.76 18.49
C SER A 25 -31.11 24.36 18.41
N SER A 26 -32.30 24.20 17.89
CA SER A 26 -32.92 22.89 17.70
C SER A 26 -32.44 22.16 16.46
N VAL A 27 -31.92 22.86 15.44
CA VAL A 27 -31.28 22.26 14.28
C VAL A 27 -29.78 21.96 14.57
N LEU A 28 -29.12 22.77 15.40
CA LEU A 28 -27.74 22.53 15.82
C LEU A 28 -27.58 21.37 16.82
N GLN A 29 -28.63 20.98 17.54
CA GLN A 29 -28.63 19.78 18.40
C GLN A 29 -28.77 18.46 17.60
N TYR A 30 -29.15 18.49 16.33
CA TYR A 30 -29.16 17.31 15.46
C TYR A 30 -27.84 17.08 14.71
N PHE A 31 -26.91 18.03 14.69
CA PHE A 31 -25.55 17.85 14.27
C PHE A 31 -24.65 17.67 15.50
N ASN A 32 -24.90 16.61 16.27
CA ASN A 32 -23.83 16.01 17.03
C ASN A 32 -22.91 15.37 15.98
N SER A 33 -22.05 16.19 15.37
CA SER A 33 -21.05 15.73 14.43
C SER A 33 -20.05 14.90 15.23
N SER A 34 -20.29 13.59 15.27
CA SER A 34 -19.21 12.66 15.58
C SER A 34 -18.01 13.11 14.73
N ARG A 35 -16.85 13.22 15.34
CA ARG A 35 -15.63 13.57 14.61
C ARG A 35 -15.46 12.64 13.40
N PRO A 36 -14.81 13.06 12.32
CA PRO A 36 -14.55 12.17 11.19
C PRO A 36 -13.72 10.97 11.64
N PHE A 37 -14.01 9.82 11.05
CA PHE A 37 -13.20 8.61 11.18
C PHE A 37 -11.89 8.78 10.42
N GLU A 38 -10.77 8.55 11.07
CA GLU A 38 -9.45 8.73 10.47
C GLU A 38 -8.88 7.41 9.99
N LEU A 39 -8.76 7.28 8.66
CA LEU A 39 -8.13 6.15 7.99
C LEU A 39 -6.72 6.54 7.54
N LEU A 40 -5.72 5.84 8.05
CA LEU A 40 -4.32 5.96 7.63
C LEU A 40 -3.91 4.76 6.78
N VAL A 41 -3.32 5.02 5.62
CA VAL A 41 -2.83 4.01 4.69
C VAL A 41 -1.31 4.17 4.53
N VAL A 42 -0.55 3.18 4.98
CA VAL A 42 0.92 3.16 4.94
C VAL A 42 1.43 1.84 4.36
N GLY A 43 2.52 1.89 3.66
CA GLY A 43 3.14 0.67 3.14
C GLY A 43 3.79 0.84 1.77
N ASP A 44 3.95 -0.29 1.11
CA ASP A 44 4.62 -0.45 -0.17
C ASP A 44 3.66 -0.39 -1.38
N SER A 45 4.12 -0.89 -2.53
CA SER A 45 3.37 -0.89 -3.78
C SER A 45 2.07 -1.68 -3.74
N LEU A 46 1.96 -2.71 -2.87
CA LEU A 46 0.73 -3.51 -2.77
C LEU A 46 -0.42 -2.64 -2.24
N ILE A 47 -0.22 -1.96 -1.11
CA ILE A 47 -1.27 -1.11 -0.55
C ILE A 47 -1.43 0.20 -1.33
N TRP A 48 -0.35 0.73 -1.92
CA TRP A 48 -0.45 1.86 -2.84
C TRP A 48 -1.41 1.56 -4.01
N GLY A 49 -1.55 0.29 -4.38
CA GLY A 49 -2.36 -0.14 -5.51
C GLY A 49 -1.68 0.19 -6.85
N GLN A 50 -0.42 -0.25 -6.99
CA GLN A 50 0.42 -0.01 -8.16
C GLN A 50 -0.31 -0.32 -9.47
N GLY A 51 -0.41 0.69 -10.35
CA GLY A 51 -1.05 0.59 -11.65
C GLY A 51 -2.57 0.84 -11.68
N LEU A 52 -3.24 0.91 -10.52
CA LEU A 52 -4.68 1.16 -10.43
C LEU A 52 -5.02 2.66 -10.50
N GLU A 53 -6.19 2.97 -11.04
CA GLU A 53 -6.81 4.28 -10.82
C GLU A 53 -7.27 4.41 -9.36
N GLU A 54 -7.31 5.64 -8.83
CA GLU A 54 -7.61 5.90 -7.42
C GLU A 54 -8.92 5.23 -6.95
N LYS A 55 -9.97 5.28 -7.78
CA LYS A 55 -11.29 4.67 -7.47
C LYS A 55 -11.26 3.14 -7.33
N ASP A 56 -10.27 2.47 -7.95
CA ASP A 56 -10.15 1.01 -7.98
C ASP A 56 -9.17 0.47 -6.93
N LYS A 57 -8.45 1.36 -6.22
CA LYS A 57 -7.54 0.97 -5.15
C LYS A 57 -8.33 0.45 -3.95
N PHE A 58 -7.90 -0.66 -3.37
CA PHE A 58 -8.69 -1.29 -2.32
C PHE A 58 -8.87 -0.41 -1.08
N TYR A 59 -7.94 0.47 -0.75
CA TYR A 59 -8.10 1.42 0.35
C TYR A 59 -9.17 2.48 0.05
N SER A 60 -9.32 2.90 -1.21
CA SER A 60 -10.41 3.81 -1.63
C SER A 60 -11.77 3.12 -1.51
N LEU A 61 -11.86 1.84 -1.87
CA LEU A 61 -13.05 1.02 -1.67
C LEU A 61 -13.38 0.85 -0.17
N VAL A 62 -12.35 0.66 0.68
CA VAL A 62 -12.53 0.62 2.15
C VAL A 62 -13.04 1.95 2.67
N ALA A 63 -12.45 3.07 2.25
CA ALA A 63 -12.90 4.40 2.67
C ALA A 63 -14.35 4.67 2.27
N GLU A 64 -14.77 4.26 1.08
CA GLU A 64 -16.14 4.40 0.61
C GLU A 64 -17.11 3.53 1.43
N TRP A 65 -16.75 2.29 1.73
CA TRP A 65 -17.52 1.41 2.60
C TRP A 65 -17.63 1.98 4.03
N LEU A 66 -16.55 2.52 4.59
CA LEU A 66 -16.56 3.18 5.90
C LEU A 66 -17.54 4.36 5.93
N ARG A 67 -17.58 5.16 4.84
CA ARG A 67 -18.50 6.30 4.74
C ARG A 67 -19.97 5.90 4.71
N ARG A 68 -20.31 4.79 4.06
CA ARG A 68 -21.70 4.43 3.76
C ARG A 68 -22.28 3.38 4.68
N ASP A 69 -21.53 2.28 4.93
CA ASP A 69 -22.15 1.04 5.37
C ASP A 69 -21.56 0.47 6.67
N ALA A 70 -20.33 0.88 7.03
CA ALA A 70 -19.60 0.20 8.10
C ALA A 70 -20.28 0.34 9.47
N PHE A 71 -20.87 1.49 9.73
CA PHE A 71 -21.43 1.85 11.04
C PHE A 71 -22.98 1.85 11.08
N GLY A 72 -23.64 1.31 10.05
CA GLY A 72 -25.10 1.33 9.95
C GLY A 72 -25.72 2.72 9.71
N LYS A 73 -24.89 3.76 9.62
CA LYS A 73 -25.24 5.13 9.28
C LYS A 73 -24.06 5.78 8.53
N PRO A 74 -24.29 6.82 7.71
CA PRO A 74 -23.21 7.57 7.08
C PRO A 74 -22.23 8.15 8.13
N CYS A 75 -20.95 8.11 7.81
CA CYS A 75 -19.86 8.62 8.63
C CYS A 75 -18.88 9.41 7.77
N ASP A 76 -18.43 10.56 8.25
CA ASP A 76 -17.35 11.28 7.59
C ASP A 76 -16.04 10.53 7.78
N VAL A 77 -15.27 10.36 6.70
CA VAL A 77 -13.98 9.66 6.71
C VAL A 77 -12.90 10.57 6.13
N ASN A 78 -11.92 10.90 6.96
CA ASN A 78 -10.67 11.50 6.52
C ASN A 78 -9.68 10.39 6.20
N MET A 79 -9.21 10.31 4.96
CA MET A 79 -8.24 9.33 4.54
C MET A 79 -6.88 10.00 4.28
N LYS A 80 -5.85 9.53 4.99
CA LYS A 80 -4.45 9.90 4.75
C LYS A 80 -3.72 8.74 4.08
N VAL A 81 -3.29 8.91 2.83
CA VAL A 81 -2.51 7.92 2.10
C VAL A 81 -1.05 8.37 2.08
N LYS A 82 -0.17 7.62 2.73
CA LYS A 82 1.28 7.82 2.74
C LYS A 82 2.02 6.69 2.03
N ALA A 83 1.31 5.61 1.68
CA ALA A 83 1.87 4.47 0.95
C ALA A 83 2.57 4.91 -0.34
N HIS A 84 3.66 4.24 -0.68
CA HIS A 84 4.48 4.56 -1.84
C HIS A 84 5.06 3.30 -2.49
N SER A 85 5.06 3.27 -3.82
CA SER A 85 5.67 2.16 -4.55
C SER A 85 7.16 2.03 -4.26
N GLY A 86 7.60 0.82 -3.93
CA GLY A 86 9.01 0.54 -3.64
C GLY A 86 9.45 0.87 -2.21
N ALA A 87 8.58 1.45 -1.37
CA ALA A 87 8.91 1.80 0.01
C ALA A 87 9.42 0.58 0.80
N THR A 88 10.61 0.71 1.39
CA THR A 88 11.15 -0.26 2.35
C THR A 88 10.69 0.04 3.77
N ILE A 89 10.76 -0.90 4.67
CA ILE A 89 10.34 -0.70 6.09
C ILE A 89 11.12 0.46 6.71
N PHE A 90 12.44 0.44 6.58
CA PHE A 90 13.35 1.49 7.04
C PHE A 90 14.25 1.93 5.88
N PHE A 91 14.60 3.20 5.85
CA PHE A 91 15.50 3.72 4.82
C PHE A 91 16.89 3.14 4.95
N ASP A 92 17.48 2.68 3.85
CA ASP A 92 18.83 2.16 3.84
C ASP A 92 19.84 3.24 4.28
N PRO A 93 20.69 2.99 5.28
CA PRO A 93 21.62 4.00 5.80
C PRO A 93 22.59 4.56 4.74
N LYS A 94 22.97 3.77 3.72
CA LYS A 94 23.86 4.21 2.64
C LYS A 94 23.12 5.14 1.67
N GLU A 95 21.87 4.83 1.34
CA GLU A 95 21.02 5.74 0.54
C GLU A 95 20.72 7.01 1.32
N ALA A 96 20.38 6.92 2.61
CA ALA A 96 20.15 8.04 3.50
C ALA A 96 21.36 8.99 3.58
N ALA A 97 22.58 8.46 3.59
CA ALA A 97 23.81 9.27 3.56
C ALA A 97 23.93 10.07 2.25
N LYS A 98 23.59 9.47 1.11
CA LYS A 98 23.61 10.16 -0.21
C LYS A 98 22.53 11.25 -0.29
N TYR A 99 21.33 10.99 0.24
CA TYR A 99 20.25 11.99 0.30
C TYR A 99 20.70 13.20 1.14
N ARG A 100 21.23 12.96 2.35
CA ARG A 100 21.75 14.06 3.20
C ARG A 100 22.87 14.86 2.53
N ALA A 101 23.80 14.19 1.84
CA ALA A 101 24.84 14.87 1.09
C ALA A 101 24.29 15.74 -0.04
N ALA A 102 23.14 15.41 -0.59
CA ALA A 102 22.41 16.20 -1.58
C ALA A 102 21.47 17.27 -0.97
N GLY A 103 21.50 17.48 0.35
CA GLY A 103 20.60 18.41 1.06
C GLY A 103 19.14 17.94 1.09
N ARG A 104 18.90 16.63 0.99
CA ARG A 104 17.57 16.00 0.98
C ARG A 104 17.38 15.10 2.19
N ASP A 105 16.14 14.90 2.57
CA ASP A 105 15.71 13.87 3.52
C ASP A 105 14.79 12.85 2.85
N GLU A 106 14.28 11.89 3.61
CA GLU A 106 13.34 10.88 3.12
C GLU A 106 12.00 11.45 2.68
N ASN A 107 11.65 12.67 3.08
CA ASN A 107 10.39 13.32 2.67
C ASN A 107 10.46 13.92 1.27
N HIS A 108 11.63 13.85 0.60
CA HIS A 108 11.69 14.24 -0.80
C HIS A 108 10.73 13.38 -1.60
N PHE A 109 9.63 13.99 -2.05
CA PHE A 109 8.49 13.30 -2.60
C PHE A 109 8.66 13.06 -4.10
N TYR A 110 8.54 11.81 -4.49
CA TYR A 110 8.23 11.40 -5.85
C TYR A 110 6.77 10.92 -5.91
N LYS A 111 6.16 10.93 -7.10
CA LYS A 111 4.78 10.43 -7.25
C LYS A 111 4.69 8.96 -6.82
N GLY A 112 3.61 8.57 -6.18
CA GLY A 112 3.46 7.25 -5.56
C GLY A 112 3.62 6.04 -6.49
N GLU A 113 3.47 6.23 -7.82
CA GLU A 113 3.74 5.21 -8.84
C GLU A 113 5.24 4.97 -9.10
N VAL A 114 6.12 5.90 -8.70
CA VAL A 114 7.56 5.79 -8.92
C VAL A 114 8.14 4.78 -7.93
N ASN A 115 8.72 3.70 -8.45
CA ASN A 115 9.26 2.61 -7.61
C ASN A 115 10.64 2.97 -7.05
N VAL A 116 10.65 3.60 -5.87
CA VAL A 116 11.83 4.00 -5.10
C VAL A 116 11.65 3.64 -3.62
N SER A 117 12.76 3.51 -2.89
CA SER A 117 12.78 3.07 -1.49
C SER A 117 12.21 4.08 -0.48
N THR A 118 11.99 5.33 -0.92
CA THR A 118 11.56 6.45 -0.08
C THR A 118 10.22 7.06 -0.54
N PRO A 119 9.42 7.62 0.41
CA PRO A 119 9.64 7.57 1.86
C PRO A 119 9.49 6.16 2.40
N SER A 120 10.40 5.74 3.31
CA SER A 120 10.27 4.45 3.99
C SER A 120 8.97 4.37 4.78
N ILE A 121 8.49 3.14 5.03
CA ILE A 121 7.20 2.96 5.73
C ILE A 121 7.26 3.54 7.15
N SER A 122 8.41 3.42 7.82
CA SER A 122 8.67 4.10 9.09
C SER A 122 8.49 5.62 8.97
N LYS A 123 9.03 6.23 7.90
CA LYS A 123 8.88 7.68 7.66
C LYS A 123 7.46 8.08 7.30
N GLN A 124 6.73 7.22 6.59
CA GLN A 124 5.30 7.43 6.32
C GLN A 124 4.48 7.55 7.61
N VAL A 125 4.74 6.65 8.58
CA VAL A 125 4.11 6.68 9.92
C VAL A 125 4.48 7.94 10.68
N GLU A 126 5.77 8.30 10.71
CA GLU A 126 6.27 9.51 11.38
C GLU A 126 5.63 10.78 10.81
N THR A 127 5.58 10.90 9.47
CA THR A 127 4.98 12.05 8.78
C THR A 127 3.49 12.16 9.08
N ALA A 128 2.76 11.03 9.07
CA ALA A 128 1.34 11.02 9.41
C ALA A 128 1.11 11.46 10.88
N ALA A 129 1.94 10.98 11.81
CA ALA A 129 1.86 11.36 13.23
C ALA A 129 2.09 12.87 13.43
N ALA A 130 3.08 13.44 12.75
CA ALA A 130 3.34 14.88 12.78
C ALA A 130 2.15 15.69 12.25
N GLU A 131 1.55 15.26 11.13
CA GLU A 131 0.35 15.90 10.58
C GLU A 131 -0.85 15.82 11.51
N TYR A 132 -1.08 14.68 12.18
CA TYR A 132 -2.14 14.55 13.19
C TYR A 132 -1.89 15.50 14.37
N SER A 133 -0.66 15.58 14.85
CA SER A 133 -0.28 16.50 15.94
C SER A 133 -0.56 17.96 15.58
N LEU A 134 -0.20 18.38 14.36
CA LEU A 134 -0.48 19.74 13.86
C LEU A 134 -2.00 20.05 13.76
N GLN A 135 -2.82 19.02 13.58
CA GLN A 135 -4.28 19.11 13.58
C GLN A 135 -4.90 19.00 14.98
N GLY A 136 -4.07 18.99 16.05
CA GLY A 136 -4.51 18.82 17.43
C GLY A 136 -4.99 17.40 17.78
N ARG A 137 -4.69 16.40 16.91
CA ARG A 137 -5.08 14.99 17.10
C ARG A 137 -3.92 14.19 17.70
N THR A 138 -3.81 14.20 19.00
CA THR A 138 -2.74 13.49 19.72
C THR A 138 -2.87 11.96 19.70
N ARG A 139 -4.04 11.43 19.30
CA ARG A 139 -4.34 9.97 19.28
C ARG A 139 -4.23 9.35 17.88
N GLY A 140 -3.90 10.14 16.85
CA GLY A 140 -3.64 9.66 15.49
C GLY A 140 -4.89 9.15 14.78
N ALA A 141 -4.73 8.06 14.03
CA ALA A 141 -5.78 7.40 13.25
C ALA A 141 -6.70 6.53 14.11
N ASP A 142 -7.90 6.19 13.56
CA ASP A 142 -8.81 5.18 14.12
C ASP A 142 -8.52 3.79 13.53
N LEU A 143 -8.14 3.76 12.24
CA LEU A 143 -7.73 2.55 11.53
C LEU A 143 -6.46 2.82 10.74
N VAL A 144 -5.47 1.95 10.88
CA VAL A 144 -4.27 1.91 10.03
C VAL A 144 -4.32 0.67 9.16
N LEU A 145 -4.21 0.83 7.84
CA LEU A 145 -3.98 -0.28 6.91
C LEU A 145 -2.49 -0.29 6.54
N LEU A 146 -1.84 -1.44 6.69
CA LEU A 146 -0.40 -1.58 6.57
C LEU A 146 -0.01 -2.77 5.69
N THR A 147 0.91 -2.55 4.71
CA THR A 147 1.72 -3.60 4.09
C THR A 147 3.19 -3.30 4.30
N ALA A 148 4.02 -4.32 4.54
CA ALA A 148 5.47 -4.13 4.72
C ALA A 148 6.26 -5.42 4.53
N GLY A 149 7.38 -5.34 3.79
CA GLY A 149 8.40 -6.39 3.77
C GLY A 149 8.80 -6.92 2.39
N VAL A 150 7.92 -6.92 1.38
CA VAL A 150 8.29 -7.47 0.06
C VAL A 150 9.40 -6.67 -0.62
N THR A 151 9.41 -5.37 -0.45
CA THR A 151 10.40 -4.45 -1.04
C THR A 151 11.78 -4.59 -0.40
N ASP A 152 11.85 -4.95 0.89
CA ASP A 152 13.11 -5.18 1.62
C ASP A 152 13.86 -6.42 1.13
N ILE A 153 13.14 -7.44 0.63
CA ILE A 153 13.73 -8.66 0.02
C ILE A 153 13.84 -8.50 -1.49
N SER A 154 12.99 -7.69 -2.10
CA SER A 154 12.68 -7.52 -3.51
C SER A 154 11.95 -8.70 -4.16
N VAL A 155 11.15 -8.42 -5.18
CA VAL A 155 10.47 -9.46 -5.97
C VAL A 155 11.48 -10.39 -6.65
N GLU A 156 12.59 -9.83 -7.15
CA GLU A 156 13.67 -10.59 -7.75
C GLU A 156 14.37 -11.49 -6.71
N GLY A 157 14.56 -11.00 -5.49
CA GLY A 157 15.10 -11.78 -4.38
C GLY A 157 14.19 -12.94 -3.98
N VAL A 158 12.87 -12.69 -3.92
CA VAL A 158 11.87 -13.73 -3.66
C VAL A 158 11.89 -14.79 -4.76
N LEU A 159 11.88 -14.40 -6.03
CA LEU A 159 11.72 -15.31 -7.18
C LEU A 159 13.07 -15.81 -7.75
N ASN A 160 14.22 -15.52 -7.13
CA ASN A 160 15.53 -15.90 -7.64
C ASN A 160 15.68 -17.43 -7.78
N PRO A 161 15.67 -17.99 -8.99
CA PRO A 161 15.68 -19.43 -9.18
C PRO A 161 17.06 -20.08 -9.00
N TYR A 162 18.11 -19.26 -8.85
CA TYR A 162 19.49 -19.74 -8.70
C TYR A 162 19.87 -20.00 -7.24
N GLU A 163 19.12 -19.43 -6.31
CA GLU A 163 19.35 -19.62 -4.88
C GLU A 163 18.52 -20.78 -4.31
N ASP A 164 19.06 -21.41 -3.25
CA ASP A 164 18.33 -22.43 -2.48
C ASP A 164 17.04 -21.81 -1.90
N PRO A 165 15.86 -22.40 -2.17
CA PRO A 165 14.60 -21.92 -1.63
C PRO A 165 14.59 -21.78 -0.10
N GLN A 166 15.31 -22.64 0.64
CA GLN A 166 15.32 -22.61 2.10
C GLN A 166 16.06 -21.38 2.67
N LYS A 167 17.00 -20.79 1.91
CA LYS A 167 17.69 -19.54 2.32
C LYS A 167 16.78 -18.33 2.38
N LEU A 168 15.59 -18.42 1.79
CA LEU A 168 14.59 -17.34 1.85
C LEU A 168 13.97 -17.19 3.25
N LYS A 169 13.81 -18.29 4.00
CA LYS A 169 13.17 -18.28 5.32
C LYS A 169 13.82 -17.35 6.34
N PRO A 170 15.14 -17.39 6.57
CA PRO A 170 15.76 -16.46 7.52
C PRO A 170 15.67 -14.99 7.10
N LEU A 171 15.64 -14.70 5.79
CA LEU A 171 15.40 -13.33 5.29
C LEU A 171 13.98 -12.87 5.61
N ILE A 172 12.98 -13.73 5.41
CA ILE A 172 11.58 -13.43 5.74
C ILE A 172 11.43 -13.25 7.26
N GLU A 173 12.07 -14.08 8.08
CA GLU A 173 12.06 -13.93 9.54
C GLU A 173 12.65 -12.58 9.98
N GLU A 174 13.79 -12.17 9.39
CA GLU A 174 14.38 -10.87 9.69
C GLU A 174 13.44 -9.72 9.28
N VAL A 175 12.88 -9.78 8.07
CA VAL A 175 12.09 -8.69 7.50
C VAL A 175 10.67 -8.69 8.07
N CYS A 176 9.87 -9.74 7.82
CA CYS A 176 8.46 -9.81 8.21
C CYS A 176 8.27 -10.12 9.71
N GLY A 177 9.29 -10.69 10.37
CA GLY A 177 9.32 -10.89 11.81
C GLY A 177 9.85 -9.64 12.53
N LYS A 178 11.16 -9.47 12.55
CA LYS A 178 11.80 -8.47 13.42
C LYS A 178 11.59 -7.02 12.98
N ARG A 179 11.76 -6.71 11.66
CA ARG A 179 11.59 -5.33 11.17
C ARG A 179 10.14 -4.89 11.22
N VAL A 180 9.21 -5.75 10.80
CA VAL A 180 7.77 -5.45 10.91
C VAL A 180 7.36 -5.33 12.38
N GLY A 181 7.90 -6.14 13.29
CA GLY A 181 7.67 -6.00 14.73
C GLY A 181 8.02 -4.60 15.25
N LYS A 182 9.19 -4.06 14.87
CA LYS A 182 9.59 -2.68 15.21
C LYS A 182 8.67 -1.62 14.59
N LEU A 183 8.26 -1.84 13.34
CA LEU A 183 7.33 -0.94 12.64
C LEU A 183 5.95 -0.92 13.31
N LEU A 184 5.44 -2.08 13.76
CA LEU A 184 4.18 -2.18 14.51
C LEU A 184 4.27 -1.42 15.85
N GLU A 185 5.38 -1.55 16.56
CA GLU A 185 5.64 -0.83 17.80
C GLU A 185 5.60 0.70 17.58
N GLN A 186 6.30 1.21 16.56
CA GLN A 186 6.26 2.61 16.14
C GLN A 186 4.85 3.06 15.74
N THR A 187 4.14 2.25 14.93
CA THR A 187 2.80 2.56 14.44
C THR A 187 1.80 2.62 15.60
N GLY A 188 1.87 1.67 16.52
CA GLY A 188 1.02 1.63 17.71
C GLY A 188 1.28 2.79 18.68
N GLN A 189 2.54 3.19 18.87
CA GLN A 189 2.89 4.37 19.68
C GLN A 189 2.37 5.67 19.05
N SER A 190 2.46 5.80 17.75
CA SER A 190 1.98 6.99 17.01
C SER A 190 0.45 7.05 16.89
N ASN A 191 -0.23 5.92 17.01
CA ASN A 191 -1.67 5.77 16.89
C ASN A 191 -2.21 4.86 18.01
N PRO A 192 -2.15 5.33 19.29
CA PRO A 192 -2.39 4.47 20.44
C PRO A 192 -3.80 3.86 20.50
N ASP A 193 -4.78 4.50 19.91
CA ASP A 193 -6.17 4.01 19.89
C ASP A 193 -6.55 3.26 18.62
N ALA A 194 -5.71 3.32 17.59
CA ALA A 194 -6.01 2.71 16.30
C ALA A 194 -6.13 1.19 16.39
N GLN A 195 -6.98 0.65 15.52
CA GLN A 195 -6.84 -0.72 15.05
C GLN A 195 -5.85 -0.74 13.88
N ILE A 196 -4.94 -1.71 13.84
CA ILE A 196 -3.92 -1.86 12.80
C ILE A 196 -4.19 -3.12 12.00
N GLY A 197 -4.64 -2.98 10.75
CA GLY A 197 -4.82 -4.09 9.82
C GLY A 197 -3.55 -4.35 9.02
N VAL A 198 -2.82 -5.42 9.34
CA VAL A 198 -1.62 -5.86 8.61
C VAL A 198 -2.02 -6.81 7.51
N ILE A 199 -1.84 -6.40 6.26
CA ILE A 199 -2.30 -7.12 5.08
C ILE A 199 -1.22 -8.07 4.59
N GLY A 200 -1.57 -9.36 4.42
CA GLY A 200 -0.70 -10.41 3.93
C GLY A 200 -0.44 -10.34 2.43
N TYR A 201 0.66 -10.99 2.02
CA TYR A 201 1.07 -11.10 0.63
C TYR A 201 0.56 -12.41 0.01
N TYR A 202 0.49 -12.44 -1.32
CA TYR A 202 0.06 -13.58 -2.11
C TYR A 202 1.25 -14.35 -2.69
N PRO A 203 1.05 -15.61 -3.12
CA PRO A 203 2.03 -16.31 -3.92
C PRO A 203 2.14 -15.64 -5.29
N MET A 204 3.36 -15.20 -5.66
CA MET A 204 3.60 -14.46 -6.90
C MET A 204 3.49 -15.35 -8.14
N LEU A 205 3.99 -16.58 -8.02
CA LEU A 205 3.96 -17.61 -9.06
C LEU A 205 3.42 -18.93 -8.50
N SER A 206 2.79 -19.74 -9.37
CA SER A 206 2.35 -21.09 -9.06
C SER A 206 2.58 -22.03 -10.24
N LYS A 207 2.26 -23.31 -10.06
CA LYS A 207 2.24 -24.29 -11.16
C LYS A 207 1.18 -23.96 -12.23
N ARG A 208 0.22 -23.09 -11.93
CA ARG A 208 -0.81 -22.58 -12.84
C ARG A 208 -0.28 -21.48 -13.76
N SER A 209 0.79 -20.80 -13.35
CA SER A 209 1.42 -19.74 -14.15
C SER A 209 1.96 -20.28 -15.49
N SER A 210 1.70 -19.56 -16.56
CA SER A 210 2.22 -19.89 -17.89
C SER A 210 3.74 -19.73 -17.92
N ARG A 211 4.48 -20.83 -18.03
CA ARG A 211 5.96 -20.82 -18.10
C ARG A 211 6.48 -19.91 -19.20
N LYS A 212 5.83 -19.92 -20.37
CA LYS A 212 6.23 -19.10 -21.52
C LYS A 212 6.03 -17.61 -21.23
N ALA A 213 4.90 -17.23 -20.65
CA ALA A 213 4.60 -15.83 -20.34
C ALA A 213 5.51 -15.30 -19.21
N VAL A 214 5.71 -16.07 -18.14
CA VAL A 214 6.65 -15.72 -17.05
C VAL A 214 8.07 -15.53 -17.59
N PHE A 215 8.54 -16.41 -18.46
CA PHE A 215 9.86 -16.27 -19.06
C PHE A 215 10.00 -14.99 -19.89
N ASN A 216 9.01 -14.69 -20.73
CA ASN A 216 9.02 -13.47 -21.53
C ASN A 216 9.00 -12.22 -20.63
N ALA A 217 8.19 -12.21 -19.57
CA ALA A 217 8.17 -11.12 -18.60
C ALA A 217 9.54 -10.94 -17.91
N TRP A 218 10.22 -12.03 -17.54
CA TRP A 218 11.57 -11.96 -16.95
C TRP A 218 12.61 -11.39 -17.92
N LEU A 219 12.59 -11.80 -19.20
CA LEU A 219 13.52 -11.24 -20.19
C LEU A 219 13.33 -9.74 -20.36
N GLU A 220 12.07 -9.27 -20.35
CA GLU A 220 11.72 -7.85 -20.42
C GLU A 220 12.14 -7.07 -19.17
N VAL A 221 11.87 -7.61 -17.98
CA VAL A 221 12.22 -6.95 -16.70
C VAL A 221 13.74 -6.88 -16.50
N LEU A 222 14.47 -7.94 -16.91
CA LEU A 222 15.92 -8.00 -16.81
C LEU A 222 16.62 -7.22 -17.93
N ASP A 223 15.84 -6.61 -18.86
CA ASP A 223 16.36 -5.86 -20.00
C ASP A 223 17.39 -6.65 -20.83
N VAL A 224 17.09 -7.93 -21.05
CA VAL A 224 17.98 -8.81 -21.83
C VAL A 224 17.94 -8.40 -23.30
N PRO A 225 19.07 -8.02 -23.92
CA PRO A 225 19.10 -7.59 -25.32
C PRO A 225 18.52 -8.65 -26.26
N ASN A 226 17.75 -8.23 -27.29
CA ASN A 226 17.05 -9.11 -28.22
C ASN A 226 17.94 -10.17 -28.89
N TRP A 227 19.22 -9.86 -29.14
CA TRP A 227 20.15 -10.81 -29.73
C TRP A 227 20.52 -11.96 -28.78
N LYS A 228 20.54 -11.72 -27.44
CA LYS A 228 20.71 -12.76 -26.42
C LYS A 228 19.43 -13.56 -26.20
N GLN A 229 18.27 -12.98 -26.45
CA GLN A 229 16.99 -13.69 -26.39
C GLN A 229 16.91 -14.83 -27.41
N GLY A 230 17.59 -14.73 -28.54
CA GLY A 230 17.70 -15.80 -29.53
C GLY A 230 18.35 -17.08 -28.97
N PHE A 231 19.40 -16.96 -28.16
CA PHE A 231 20.03 -18.09 -27.48
C PHE A 231 19.13 -18.70 -26.39
N ALA A 232 18.42 -17.85 -25.63
CA ALA A 232 17.46 -18.27 -24.62
C ALA A 232 16.22 -18.96 -25.25
N ASN A 233 15.98 -18.77 -26.54
CA ASN A 233 14.87 -19.36 -27.29
C ASN A 233 15.22 -20.68 -28.00
N ASN A 234 16.41 -21.25 -27.80
CA ASN A 234 16.77 -22.56 -28.37
C ASN A 234 15.74 -23.63 -27.95
N PRO A 235 15.03 -24.27 -28.90
CA PRO A 235 13.90 -25.15 -28.61
C PRO A 235 14.28 -26.43 -27.85
N ILE A 236 15.56 -26.81 -27.85
CA ILE A 236 16.04 -28.05 -27.19
C ILE A 236 16.48 -27.78 -25.75
N MET A 237 17.19 -26.69 -25.50
CA MET A 237 17.71 -26.36 -24.16
C MET A 237 16.69 -25.68 -23.25
N ARG A 238 15.77 -24.92 -23.85
CA ARG A 238 14.74 -24.11 -23.18
C ARG A 238 13.83 -24.91 -22.25
N PRO A 239 13.23 -26.06 -22.65
CA PRO A 239 12.28 -26.76 -21.78
C PRO A 239 12.91 -27.36 -20.53
N ILE A 240 14.16 -27.88 -20.63
CA ILE A 240 14.81 -28.61 -19.55
C ILE A 240 15.37 -27.64 -18.49
N LEU A 241 16.16 -26.68 -18.92
CA LEU A 241 16.80 -25.71 -18.03
C LEU A 241 15.75 -24.78 -17.40
N PHE A 242 14.86 -24.25 -18.22
CA PHE A 242 13.82 -23.35 -17.78
C PHE A 242 12.78 -24.04 -16.88
N GLY A 243 12.47 -25.31 -17.12
CA GLY A 243 11.55 -26.07 -16.25
C GLY A 243 12.03 -26.17 -14.80
N ARG A 244 13.34 -26.40 -14.59
CA ARG A 244 13.95 -26.45 -13.25
C ARG A 244 13.95 -25.07 -12.59
N LEU A 245 14.35 -24.02 -13.30
CA LEU A 245 14.37 -22.66 -12.80
C LEU A 245 12.95 -22.17 -12.44
N PHE A 246 11.98 -22.41 -13.32
CA PHE A 246 10.59 -22.09 -13.04
C PHE A 246 10.06 -22.80 -11.79
N ASN A 247 10.30 -24.12 -11.64
CA ASN A 247 9.85 -24.87 -10.47
C ASN A 247 10.49 -24.35 -9.16
N ARG A 248 11.77 -23.94 -9.20
CA ARG A 248 12.42 -23.30 -8.05
C ARG A 248 11.79 -21.93 -7.71
N ALA A 249 11.51 -21.11 -8.70
CA ALA A 249 10.83 -19.83 -8.48
C ALA A 249 9.41 -20.01 -7.90
N VAL A 250 8.66 -21.02 -8.37
CA VAL A 250 7.35 -21.40 -7.80
C VAL A 250 7.50 -21.86 -6.35
N GLU A 251 8.50 -22.70 -6.03
CA GLU A 251 8.75 -23.12 -4.66
C GLU A 251 9.10 -21.94 -3.75
N ARG A 252 9.96 -21.03 -4.20
CA ARG A 252 10.31 -19.80 -3.46
C ARG A 252 9.10 -18.90 -3.27
N SER A 253 8.27 -18.74 -4.29
CA SER A 253 6.99 -18.00 -4.20
C SER A 253 6.06 -18.59 -3.14
N ARG A 254 5.95 -19.94 -3.06
CA ARG A 254 5.15 -20.63 -2.03
C ARG A 254 5.74 -20.43 -0.63
N ILE A 255 7.08 -20.54 -0.49
CA ILE A 255 7.76 -20.28 0.79
C ILE A 255 7.53 -18.83 1.21
N TRP A 256 7.66 -17.86 0.28
CA TRP A 256 7.39 -16.46 0.54
C TRP A 256 5.99 -16.27 1.15
N SER A 257 4.94 -16.71 0.46
CA SER A 257 3.57 -16.50 0.93
C SER A 257 3.33 -17.15 2.30
N ALA A 258 3.71 -18.44 2.48
CA ALA A 258 3.45 -19.16 3.71
C ALA A 258 4.28 -18.62 4.89
N GLU A 259 5.56 -18.31 4.66
CA GLU A 259 6.46 -17.89 5.72
C GLU A 259 6.25 -16.42 6.10
N SER A 260 5.96 -15.52 5.12
CA SER A 260 5.60 -14.13 5.44
C SER A 260 4.33 -14.07 6.29
N ASP A 261 3.29 -14.82 5.95
CA ASP A 261 2.08 -14.92 6.76
C ASP A 261 2.38 -15.38 8.19
N ARG A 262 3.22 -16.42 8.34
CA ARG A 262 3.61 -16.95 9.65
C ARG A 262 4.34 -15.91 10.48
N GLN A 263 5.29 -15.20 9.88
CA GLN A 263 6.11 -14.20 10.58
C GLN A 263 5.30 -12.94 10.91
N LEU A 264 4.42 -12.48 10.01
CA LEU A 264 3.51 -11.35 10.28
C LEU A 264 2.57 -11.66 11.45
N LYS A 265 1.96 -12.85 11.46
CA LYS A 265 1.10 -13.29 12.59
C LYS A 265 1.87 -13.33 13.90
N LYS A 266 3.12 -13.82 13.89
CA LYS A 266 4.00 -13.84 15.07
C LYS A 266 4.27 -12.43 15.58
N SER A 267 4.66 -11.51 14.69
CA SER A 267 4.96 -10.11 15.06
C SER A 267 3.73 -9.39 15.62
N ILE A 268 2.54 -9.66 15.07
CA ILE A 268 1.27 -9.14 15.56
C ILE A 268 0.98 -9.66 16.98
N ALA A 269 1.12 -10.96 17.19
CA ALA A 269 0.89 -11.57 18.52
C ALA A 269 1.85 -11.01 19.58
N GLU A 270 3.14 -10.84 19.23
CA GLU A 270 4.13 -10.24 20.11
C GLU A 270 3.81 -8.77 20.42
N HIS A 271 3.39 -7.99 19.40
CA HIS A 271 2.95 -6.61 19.56
C HIS A 271 1.75 -6.50 20.50
N ASN A 272 0.69 -7.27 20.25
CA ASN A 272 -0.54 -7.27 21.04
C ASN A 272 -0.26 -7.68 22.50
N SER A 273 0.62 -8.65 22.71
CA SER A 273 1.05 -9.06 24.06
C SER A 273 1.75 -7.92 24.81
N LYS A 274 2.64 -7.17 24.14
CA LYS A 274 3.33 -6.00 24.72
C LYS A 274 2.38 -4.86 25.09
N VAL A 275 1.39 -4.61 24.22
CA VAL A 275 0.40 -3.53 24.41
C VAL A 275 -0.71 -3.92 25.40
N GLY A 276 -0.89 -5.23 25.65
CA GLY A 276 -1.92 -5.76 26.56
C GLY A 276 -3.34 -5.74 25.98
N ARG A 277 -3.49 -5.58 24.65
CA ARG A 277 -4.77 -5.60 23.93
C ARG A 277 -4.58 -6.03 22.49
N GLU A 278 -5.66 -6.43 21.82
CA GLU A 278 -5.68 -6.72 20.39
C GLU A 278 -5.72 -5.41 19.59
N GLN A 279 -4.54 -4.78 19.41
CA GLN A 279 -4.38 -3.55 18.63
C GLN A 279 -4.15 -3.83 17.15
N ALA A 280 -3.44 -4.90 16.82
CA ALA A 280 -3.13 -5.28 15.45
C ALA A 280 -3.78 -6.62 15.09
N ILE A 281 -4.30 -6.73 13.87
CA ILE A 281 -4.85 -7.96 13.31
C ILE A 281 -4.16 -8.31 12.00
N PHE A 282 -4.09 -9.61 11.69
CA PHE A 282 -3.63 -10.09 10.41
C PHE A 282 -4.81 -10.22 9.43
N ILE A 283 -4.66 -9.64 8.24
CA ILE A 283 -5.62 -9.73 7.14
C ILE A 283 -4.99 -10.60 6.06
N PRO A 284 -5.44 -11.87 5.90
CA PRO A 284 -4.84 -12.76 4.92
C PRO A 284 -5.08 -12.27 3.49
N SER A 285 -4.11 -12.51 2.60
CA SER A 285 -4.32 -12.27 1.17
C SER A 285 -5.47 -13.12 0.64
N PRO A 286 -6.41 -12.53 -0.11
CA PRO A 286 -7.47 -13.29 -0.78
C PRO A 286 -7.01 -14.02 -2.03
N LEU A 287 -5.80 -13.71 -2.53
CA LEU A 287 -5.26 -14.31 -3.74
C LEU A 287 -4.53 -15.61 -3.43
N THR A 288 -4.83 -16.64 -4.20
CA THR A 288 -4.30 -17.99 -4.04
C THR A 288 -3.42 -18.39 -5.22
N GLU A 289 -2.93 -19.62 -5.26
CA GLU A 289 -2.18 -20.18 -6.39
C GLU A 289 -2.94 -20.13 -7.73
N GLU A 290 -4.28 -20.05 -7.71
CA GLU A 290 -5.12 -19.93 -8.90
C GLU A 290 -5.03 -18.52 -9.54
N ASN A 291 -4.69 -17.50 -8.73
CA ASN A 291 -4.75 -16.10 -9.11
C ASN A 291 -3.37 -15.48 -9.37
N THR A 292 -2.29 -16.27 -9.30
CA THR A 292 -0.89 -15.83 -9.47
C THR A 292 -0.60 -15.23 -10.84
N ALA A 293 0.55 -14.56 -10.96
CA ALA A 293 0.97 -13.98 -12.23
C ALA A 293 0.96 -15.01 -13.37
N GLU A 294 0.41 -14.62 -14.51
CA GLU A 294 0.30 -15.42 -15.74
C GLU A 294 -0.48 -16.74 -15.58
N ALA A 295 -1.27 -16.91 -14.50
CA ALA A 295 -2.24 -18.00 -14.39
C ALA A 295 -3.48 -17.70 -15.25
N PRO A 296 -4.26 -18.72 -15.69
CA PRO A 296 -5.48 -18.50 -16.46
C PRO A 296 -6.48 -17.55 -15.77
N ASN A 297 -6.64 -17.71 -14.44
CA ASN A 297 -7.53 -16.92 -13.60
C ASN A 297 -6.77 -15.84 -12.81
N THR A 298 -5.70 -15.28 -13.38
CA THR A 298 -4.92 -14.25 -12.68
C THR A 298 -5.78 -13.04 -12.34
N LEU A 299 -5.61 -12.54 -11.14
CA LEU A 299 -6.16 -11.27 -10.65
C LEU A 299 -5.08 -10.18 -10.58
N LEU A 300 -3.98 -10.38 -11.32
CA LEU A 300 -2.83 -9.49 -11.36
C LEU A 300 -2.68 -8.87 -12.76
N PHE A 301 -2.08 -7.70 -12.83
CA PHE A 301 -1.71 -7.08 -14.10
C PHE A 301 -0.68 -7.91 -14.84
N ARG A 302 -0.87 -8.04 -16.15
CA ARG A 302 0.00 -8.78 -17.07
C ARG A 302 0.89 -7.86 -17.89
N MET A 303 1.99 -8.41 -18.34
CA MET A 303 2.79 -7.78 -19.38
C MET A 303 2.23 -8.15 -20.77
N ARG A 304 2.09 -7.14 -21.63
CA ARG A 304 1.71 -7.36 -23.04
C ARG A 304 2.90 -7.86 -23.86
N LYS A 305 2.63 -8.45 -25.02
CA LYS A 305 3.67 -8.96 -25.92
C LYS A 305 4.69 -7.91 -26.39
N ASN A 306 4.30 -6.63 -26.40
CA ASN A 306 5.16 -5.51 -26.77
C ASN A 306 5.97 -4.95 -25.61
N GLY A 307 6.03 -5.65 -24.46
CA GLY A 307 6.76 -5.22 -23.27
C GLY A 307 6.15 -4.05 -22.49
N THR A 308 4.89 -3.67 -22.81
CA THR A 308 4.09 -2.74 -22.02
C THR A 308 3.24 -3.49 -21.00
N VAL A 309 2.69 -2.79 -20.02
CA VAL A 309 1.77 -3.37 -19.03
C VAL A 309 0.34 -2.97 -19.36
N GLU A 310 -0.62 -3.81 -19.03
CA GLU A 310 -2.04 -3.56 -19.35
C GLU A 310 -2.72 -2.57 -18.38
N ASP A 311 -2.00 -2.08 -17.38
CA ASP A 311 -2.53 -1.15 -16.38
C ASP A 311 -2.76 0.27 -16.93
N PRO A 312 -3.76 1.01 -16.40
CA PRO A 312 -4.10 2.36 -16.86
C PRO A 312 -3.02 3.41 -16.55
N GLN A 313 -2.15 3.17 -15.56
CA GLN A 313 -1.11 4.12 -15.14
C GLN A 313 0.21 3.97 -15.92
N TYR A 314 0.32 3.01 -16.83
CA TYR A 314 1.57 2.67 -17.51
C TYR A 314 2.28 3.87 -18.15
N LEU A 315 1.56 4.70 -18.91
CA LEU A 315 2.18 5.84 -19.62
C LEU A 315 2.59 6.95 -18.64
N ALA A 316 1.74 7.27 -17.68
CA ALA A 316 2.05 8.25 -16.64
C ALA A 316 3.27 7.81 -15.83
N ARG A 317 3.26 6.56 -15.33
CA ARG A 317 4.37 5.98 -14.57
C ARG A 317 5.68 5.98 -15.37
N LYS A 318 5.64 5.64 -16.67
CA LYS A 318 6.83 5.68 -17.54
C LYS A 318 7.48 7.07 -17.57
N SER A 319 6.66 8.13 -17.67
CA SER A 319 7.13 9.52 -17.63
C SER A 319 7.70 9.88 -16.27
N ASP A 320 6.95 9.58 -15.20
CA ASP A 320 7.29 9.91 -13.83
C ASP A 320 8.58 9.21 -13.37
N CYS A 321 8.75 7.91 -13.70
CA CYS A 321 9.98 7.16 -13.43
C CYS A 321 11.19 7.78 -14.13
N LYS A 322 11.04 8.20 -15.40
CA LYS A 322 12.13 8.81 -16.15
C LYS A 322 12.58 10.14 -15.51
N GLU A 323 11.63 10.99 -15.17
CA GLU A 323 11.90 12.29 -14.53
C GLU A 323 12.57 12.10 -13.15
N ALA A 324 11.99 11.24 -12.32
CA ALA A 324 12.49 10.95 -10.97
C ALA A 324 13.91 10.37 -11.00
N PHE A 325 14.21 9.45 -11.92
CA PHE A 325 15.52 8.78 -11.96
C PHE A 325 16.62 9.68 -12.52
N VAL A 326 16.30 10.57 -13.45
CA VAL A 326 17.22 11.63 -13.90
C VAL A 326 17.54 12.56 -12.73
N ASP A 327 16.54 12.98 -11.96
CA ASP A 327 16.74 13.83 -10.79
C ASP A 327 17.56 13.12 -9.69
N LEU A 328 17.22 11.87 -9.35
CA LEU A 328 17.95 11.07 -8.35
C LEU A 328 19.42 10.86 -8.73
N GLU A 329 19.69 10.43 -9.95
CA GLU A 329 21.06 10.21 -10.40
C GLU A 329 21.87 11.51 -10.36
N ARG A 330 21.29 12.60 -10.86
CA ARG A 330 21.95 13.92 -10.87
C ARG A 330 22.26 14.46 -9.47
N THR A 331 21.35 14.27 -8.51
CA THR A 331 21.43 14.90 -7.19
C THR A 331 22.09 14.02 -6.14
N THR A 332 21.82 12.74 -6.14
CA THR A 332 22.30 11.80 -5.11
C THR A 332 23.33 10.78 -5.63
N GLY A 333 23.50 10.67 -6.93
CA GLY A 333 24.31 9.62 -7.57
C GLY A 333 23.70 8.21 -7.43
N ILE A 334 22.45 8.09 -6.95
CA ILE A 334 21.73 6.81 -6.87
C ILE A 334 21.14 6.49 -8.23
N LYS A 335 21.43 5.27 -8.71
CA LYS A 335 20.91 4.78 -10.00
C LYS A 335 19.82 3.72 -9.76
N TYR A 336 18.65 3.99 -10.31
CA TYR A 336 17.55 3.03 -10.35
C TYR A 336 17.37 2.49 -11.78
N HIS A 337 16.77 1.32 -11.87
CA HIS A 337 16.57 0.66 -13.17
C HIS A 337 15.25 1.13 -13.79
N LEU A 338 15.32 2.03 -14.79
CA LEU A 338 14.13 2.67 -15.40
C LEU A 338 13.09 1.66 -15.91
N LYS A 339 13.52 0.57 -16.56
CA LYS A 339 12.59 -0.44 -17.07
C LYS A 339 11.79 -1.09 -15.94
N ARG A 340 12.43 -1.42 -14.82
CA ARG A 340 11.75 -2.02 -13.64
C ARG A 340 10.69 -1.09 -13.08
N CYS A 341 10.99 0.20 -12.92
CA CYS A 341 10.01 1.19 -12.49
C CYS A 341 8.83 1.29 -13.49
N THR A 342 9.14 1.37 -14.78
CA THR A 342 8.12 1.49 -15.84
C THR A 342 7.12 0.32 -15.83
N VAL A 343 7.60 -0.90 -15.59
CA VAL A 343 6.77 -2.11 -15.59
C VAL A 343 6.36 -2.58 -14.20
N ALA A 344 6.53 -1.75 -13.17
CA ALA A 344 6.33 -2.12 -11.78
C ALA A 344 4.92 -2.65 -11.43
N ALA A 345 3.89 -2.34 -12.23
CA ALA A 345 2.55 -2.88 -12.00
C ALA A 345 2.41 -4.37 -12.38
N VAL A 346 3.35 -4.95 -13.14
CA VAL A 346 3.30 -6.39 -13.45
C VAL A 346 3.32 -7.21 -12.17
N GLY A 347 2.34 -8.10 -12.05
CA GLY A 347 2.22 -8.94 -10.87
C GLY A 347 1.55 -8.26 -9.67
N HIS A 348 1.12 -6.99 -9.77
CA HIS A 348 0.26 -6.35 -8.76
C HIS A 348 -1.22 -6.59 -9.05
N PRO A 349 -2.09 -6.54 -8.02
CA PRO A 349 -3.53 -6.74 -8.20
C PRO A 349 -4.12 -5.78 -9.23
N ASN A 350 -4.85 -6.34 -10.21
CA ASN A 350 -5.69 -5.58 -11.11
C ASN A 350 -7.00 -5.15 -10.40
N PRO A 351 -7.96 -4.44 -11.04
CA PRO A 351 -9.19 -4.01 -10.37
C PRO A 351 -9.98 -5.14 -9.71
N ALA A 352 -10.00 -6.35 -10.30
CA ALA A 352 -10.67 -7.50 -9.70
C ALA A 352 -9.91 -8.03 -8.46
N GLY A 353 -8.57 -8.07 -8.53
CA GLY A 353 -7.72 -8.42 -7.40
C GLY A 353 -7.82 -7.42 -6.25
N ALA A 354 -7.85 -6.12 -6.57
CA ALA A 354 -8.05 -5.06 -5.57
C ALA A 354 -9.42 -5.18 -4.88
N ARG A 355 -10.47 -5.50 -5.62
CA ARG A 355 -11.81 -5.76 -5.05
C ARG A 355 -11.80 -6.97 -4.11
N SER A 356 -11.07 -8.03 -4.45
CA SER A 356 -10.90 -9.18 -3.57
C SER A 356 -10.20 -8.78 -2.26
N TYR A 357 -9.14 -7.98 -2.32
CA TYR A 357 -8.50 -7.42 -1.11
C TYR A 357 -9.45 -6.56 -0.29
N PHE A 358 -10.24 -5.70 -0.93
CA PHE A 358 -11.28 -4.92 -0.23
C PHE A 358 -12.23 -5.82 0.56
N GLU A 359 -12.76 -6.89 -0.03
CA GLU A 359 -13.68 -7.81 0.67
C GLU A 359 -12.99 -8.55 1.83
N ALA A 360 -11.73 -8.96 1.67
CA ALA A 360 -10.95 -9.56 2.75
C ALA A 360 -10.72 -8.57 3.91
N ILE A 361 -10.34 -7.34 3.61
CA ILE A 361 -10.16 -6.27 4.61
C ILE A 361 -11.48 -6.00 5.34
N LYS A 362 -12.56 -5.77 4.60
CA LYS A 362 -13.89 -5.52 5.13
C LYS A 362 -14.36 -6.64 6.08
N THR A 363 -14.15 -7.89 5.70
CA THR A 363 -14.51 -9.05 6.54
C THR A 363 -13.70 -9.08 7.82
N ALA A 364 -12.41 -8.82 7.76
CA ALA A 364 -11.52 -8.88 8.92
C ALA A 364 -11.74 -7.72 9.91
N ILE A 365 -11.95 -6.49 9.40
CA ILE A 365 -12.03 -5.31 10.25
C ILE A 365 -13.44 -5.01 10.79
N ARG A 366 -14.50 -5.46 10.10
CA ARG A 366 -15.89 -5.19 10.53
C ARG A 366 -16.17 -5.53 12.00
N PRO A 367 -15.72 -6.69 12.54
CA PRO A 367 -16.01 -7.06 13.93
C PRO A 367 -15.34 -6.17 14.99
N ILE A 368 -14.27 -5.46 14.62
CA ILE A 368 -13.44 -4.67 15.54
C ILE A 368 -13.61 -3.16 15.36
N LEU A 369 -14.40 -2.73 14.37
CA LEU A 369 -14.67 -1.30 14.15
C LEU A 369 -15.57 -0.73 15.24
N THR A 370 -15.13 0.39 15.82
CA THR A 370 -15.96 1.22 16.68
C THR A 370 -16.30 2.53 15.96
N PRO A 371 -17.57 2.99 16.00
CA PRO A 371 -17.91 4.29 15.43
C PRO A 371 -17.16 5.41 16.17
N PRO A 372 -16.78 6.49 15.46
CA PRO A 372 -16.13 7.64 16.09
C PRO A 372 -17.08 8.29 17.08
N SER A 373 -16.60 8.53 18.30
CA SER A 373 -17.31 9.22 19.38
C SER A 373 -17.30 10.73 19.25
#